data_05224a9cfb8a25c4eb1a023fc1145e9b
#
_entry.id   05224a9cfb8a25c4eb1a023fc1145e9b
#
_cell.length_a   1.000
_cell.length_b   1.000
_cell.length_c   1.000
_cell.angle_alpha   90.00
_cell.angle_beta   90.00
_cell.angle_gamma   90.00
#
_symmetry.space_group_name_H-M   'P 1'
#
loop_
_entity.id
_entity.type
_entity.pdbx_description
1 polymer ?
#
loop_
_entity_poly.entity_id
_entity_poly.type
_entity_poly.pdbx_seq_one_letter_code
_entity_poly.pdbx_strand_id
1 'polypeptide(L)'
;MSHEAAVLKAKEVASRVLAPSAGQNDKTGRFSTEAVESLGKSGLLGLMLPLEVGGSGLGPHTFATVTATLAEADASVAMVYLMHILGAATIMGARPSAAPTVAPILKEIAAGRHLSTLAFSEAGWPSI
;
A
#
# COMPACT_ATOMS: atom_id res chain seq x y z
N MET A 1 -9.27 12.33 -0.46
CA MET A 1 -8.22 12.68 -1.44
C MET A 1 -8.77 12.45 -2.84
N SER A 2 -8.44 13.28 -3.85
CA SER A 2 -8.82 13.04 -5.24
C SER A 2 -7.81 12.15 -5.98
N HIS A 3 -8.17 11.70 -7.19
CA HIS A 3 -7.26 10.98 -8.08
C HIS A 3 -5.96 11.77 -8.34
N GLU A 4 -6.11 13.03 -8.75
CA GLU A 4 -4.99 13.92 -9.07
C GLU A 4 -4.08 14.15 -7.85
N ALA A 5 -4.68 14.34 -6.68
CA ALA A 5 -3.93 14.51 -5.44
C ALA A 5 -3.15 13.24 -5.06
N ALA A 6 -3.73 12.06 -5.26
CA ALA A 6 -3.04 10.79 -5.01
C ALA A 6 -1.85 10.59 -5.94
N VAL A 7 -2.02 10.88 -7.24
CA VAL A 7 -0.95 10.79 -8.23
C VAL A 7 0.16 11.80 -7.94
N LEU A 8 -0.18 13.03 -7.54
CA LEU A 8 0.82 14.04 -7.16
C LEU A 8 1.64 13.60 -5.95
N LYS A 9 0.99 13.06 -4.91
CA LYS A 9 1.67 12.51 -3.74
C LYS A 9 2.57 11.32 -4.10
N ALA A 10 2.13 10.44 -4.99
CA ALA A 10 2.95 9.33 -5.47
C ALA A 10 4.21 9.82 -6.19
N LYS A 11 4.09 10.84 -7.05
CA LYS A 11 5.23 11.48 -7.73
C LYS A 11 6.20 12.14 -6.73
N GLU A 12 5.69 12.75 -5.68
CA GLU A 12 6.51 13.35 -4.63
C GLU A 12 7.30 12.28 -3.87
N VAL A 13 6.66 11.19 -3.43
CA VAL A 13 7.34 10.06 -2.79
C VAL A 13 8.36 9.43 -3.74
N ALA A 14 7.98 9.18 -4.98
CA ALA A 14 8.85 8.58 -6.00
C ALA A 14 10.14 9.41 -6.19
N SER A 15 10.02 10.72 -6.37
CA SER A 15 11.16 11.59 -6.67
C SER A 15 12.03 11.90 -5.45
N ARG A 16 11.43 12.09 -4.27
CA ARG A 16 12.16 12.52 -3.07
C ARG A 16 12.72 11.38 -2.23
N VAL A 17 12.07 10.20 -2.26
CA VAL A 17 12.41 9.09 -1.38
C VAL A 17 12.88 7.87 -2.17
N LEU A 18 12.11 7.43 -3.19
CA LEU A 18 12.40 6.17 -3.87
C LEU A 18 13.59 6.27 -4.80
N ALA A 19 13.56 7.19 -5.75
CA ALA A 19 14.60 7.32 -6.76
C ALA A 19 16.02 7.51 -6.18
N PRO A 20 16.23 8.33 -5.12
CA PRO A 20 17.55 8.49 -4.52
C PRO A 20 18.10 7.24 -3.85
N SER A 21 17.25 6.34 -3.34
CA SER A 21 17.67 5.18 -2.54
C SER A 21 17.58 3.83 -3.26
N ALA A 22 16.84 3.75 -4.38
CA ALA A 22 16.53 2.50 -5.07
C ALA A 22 17.79 1.68 -5.43
N GLY A 23 18.78 2.28 -6.04
CA GLY A 23 20.02 1.59 -6.45
C GLY A 23 20.84 1.05 -5.27
N GLN A 24 20.86 1.75 -4.14
CA GLN A 24 21.56 1.29 -2.94
C GLN A 24 20.78 0.17 -2.22
N ASN A 25 19.46 0.30 -2.16
CA ASN A 25 18.60 -0.74 -1.58
C ASN A 25 18.68 -2.04 -2.39
N ASP A 26 18.71 -1.95 -3.71
CA ASP A 26 18.87 -3.10 -4.61
C ASP A 26 20.21 -3.82 -4.36
N LYS A 27 21.32 -3.08 -4.31
CA LYS A 27 22.66 -3.65 -4.07
C LYS A 27 22.80 -4.34 -2.72
N THR A 28 22.13 -3.82 -1.69
CA THR A 28 22.28 -4.32 -0.32
C THR A 28 21.16 -5.28 0.10
N GLY A 29 20.11 -5.43 -0.70
CA GLY A 29 18.90 -6.19 -0.33
C GLY A 29 18.14 -5.57 0.85
N ARG A 30 18.32 -4.28 1.10
CA ARG A 30 17.74 -3.60 2.27
C ARG A 30 16.26 -3.27 2.03
N PHE A 31 15.42 -3.60 3.01
CA PHE A 31 14.03 -3.15 3.04
C PHE A 31 13.96 -1.63 3.29
N SER A 32 13.20 -0.91 2.46
CA SER A 32 13.08 0.54 2.55
C SER A 32 11.99 0.96 3.54
N THR A 33 12.35 1.02 4.84
CA THR A 33 11.45 1.50 5.91
C THR A 33 11.01 2.94 5.65
N GLU A 34 11.93 3.80 5.20
CA GLU A 34 11.65 5.21 4.89
C GLU A 34 10.59 5.36 3.80
N ALA A 35 10.63 4.50 2.77
CA ALA A 35 9.62 4.50 1.71
C ALA A 35 8.23 4.16 2.27
N VAL A 36 8.12 3.12 3.10
CA VAL A 36 6.85 2.72 3.72
C VAL A 36 6.31 3.81 4.64
N GLU A 37 7.15 4.43 5.45
CA GLU A 37 6.76 5.57 6.30
C GLU A 37 6.26 6.75 5.47
N SER A 38 6.93 7.05 4.35
CA SER A 38 6.54 8.14 3.45
C SER A 38 5.18 7.85 2.78
N LEU A 39 4.95 6.62 2.33
CA LEU A 39 3.65 6.17 1.81
C LEU A 39 2.55 6.29 2.89
N GLY A 40 2.84 5.93 4.13
CA GLY A 40 1.92 6.08 5.27
C GLY A 40 1.56 7.54 5.53
N LYS A 41 2.57 8.41 5.67
CA LYS A 41 2.40 9.85 5.91
C LYS A 41 1.64 10.56 4.79
N SER A 42 1.80 10.10 3.55
CA SER A 42 1.08 10.64 2.39
C SER A 42 -0.39 10.21 2.31
N GLY A 43 -0.81 9.21 3.11
CA GLY A 43 -2.14 8.62 3.08
C GLY A 43 -2.37 7.61 1.94
N LEU A 44 -1.31 7.23 1.22
CA LEU A 44 -1.40 6.29 0.10
C LEU A 44 -1.67 4.85 0.55
N LEU A 45 -1.29 4.47 1.78
CA LEU A 45 -1.58 3.13 2.31
C LEU A 45 -3.09 2.89 2.51
N GLY A 46 -3.88 3.93 2.76
CA GLY A 46 -5.33 3.85 2.86
C GLY A 46 -6.09 4.17 1.57
N LEU A 47 -5.43 4.13 0.41
CA LEU A 47 -5.96 4.64 -0.87
C LEU A 47 -7.35 4.12 -1.22
N MET A 48 -7.55 2.81 -1.14
CA MET A 48 -8.81 2.15 -1.53
C MET A 48 -9.76 1.92 -0.36
N LEU A 49 -9.34 2.19 0.87
CA LEU A 49 -10.19 2.01 2.04
C LEU A 49 -11.31 3.03 2.08
N PRO A 50 -12.50 2.68 2.62
CA PRO A 50 -13.64 3.57 2.75
C PRO A 50 -13.33 4.81 3.60
N LEU A 51 -14.08 5.89 3.36
CA LEU A 51 -13.98 7.14 4.12
C LEU A 51 -14.29 6.94 5.61
N GLU A 52 -15.19 6.02 5.93
CA GLU A 52 -15.66 5.71 7.30
C GLU A 52 -14.53 5.19 8.21
N VAL A 53 -13.50 4.59 7.63
CA VAL A 53 -12.32 4.14 8.38
C VAL A 53 -11.14 5.10 8.23
N GLY A 54 -11.33 6.23 7.55
CA GLY A 54 -10.30 7.24 7.32
C GLY A 54 -9.51 7.03 6.02
N GLY A 55 -9.94 6.13 5.15
CA GLY A 55 -9.37 5.91 3.84
C GLY A 55 -9.75 6.99 2.81
N SER A 56 -9.30 6.84 1.58
CA SER A 56 -9.57 7.80 0.50
C SER A 56 -10.72 7.40 -0.42
N GLY A 57 -11.22 6.17 -0.34
CA GLY A 57 -12.32 5.66 -1.15
C GLY A 57 -12.04 5.64 -2.65
N LEU A 58 -10.76 5.63 -3.06
CA LEU A 58 -10.38 5.68 -4.47
C LEU A 58 -10.37 4.28 -5.09
N GLY A 59 -10.70 4.22 -6.38
CA GLY A 59 -10.89 2.95 -7.07
C GLY A 59 -9.63 2.38 -7.72
N PRO A 60 -9.76 1.21 -8.39
CA PRO A 60 -8.64 0.48 -9.00
C PRO A 60 -7.84 1.28 -10.04
N HIS A 61 -8.49 2.18 -10.78
CA HIS A 61 -7.80 3.05 -11.74
C HIS A 61 -6.74 3.92 -11.07
N THR A 62 -7.08 4.57 -9.94
CA THR A 62 -6.13 5.39 -9.18
C THR A 62 -5.03 4.52 -8.58
N PHE A 63 -5.39 3.36 -8.04
CA PHE A 63 -4.42 2.39 -7.51
C PHE A 63 -3.39 1.98 -8.58
N ALA A 64 -3.83 1.63 -9.78
CA ALA A 64 -2.94 1.27 -10.88
C ALA A 64 -2.00 2.42 -11.26
N THR A 65 -2.53 3.65 -11.38
CA THR A 65 -1.73 4.83 -11.72
C THR A 65 -0.69 5.15 -10.64
N VAL A 66 -1.06 5.09 -9.37
CA VAL A 66 -0.14 5.30 -8.23
C VAL A 66 0.95 4.22 -8.23
N THR A 67 0.57 2.95 -8.38
CA THR A 67 1.52 1.83 -8.40
C THR A 67 2.52 1.98 -9.55
N ALA A 68 2.05 2.31 -10.76
CA ALA A 68 2.93 2.55 -11.91
C ALA A 68 3.92 3.71 -11.65
N THR A 69 3.42 4.82 -11.08
CA THR A 69 4.27 5.98 -10.73
C THR A 69 5.37 5.61 -9.73
N LEU A 70 5.05 4.79 -8.73
CA LEU A 70 6.05 4.31 -7.76
C LEU A 70 7.04 3.33 -8.41
N ALA A 71 6.56 2.46 -9.30
CA ALA A 71 7.38 1.45 -9.96
C ALA A 71 8.43 2.03 -10.91
N GLU A 72 8.15 3.18 -11.53
CA GLU A 72 9.14 3.92 -12.35
C GLU A 72 10.37 4.33 -11.52
N ALA A 73 10.21 4.56 -10.22
CA ALA A 73 11.29 4.98 -9.32
C ALA A 73 11.92 3.79 -8.58
N ASP A 74 11.10 2.85 -8.09
CA ASP A 74 11.55 1.66 -7.35
C ASP A 74 10.48 0.55 -7.45
N ALA A 75 10.76 -0.43 -8.31
CA ALA A 75 9.84 -1.56 -8.56
C ALA A 75 9.64 -2.44 -7.31
N SER A 76 10.65 -2.56 -6.44
CA SER A 76 10.55 -3.35 -5.20
C SER A 76 9.60 -2.70 -4.21
N VAL A 77 9.69 -1.39 -4.02
CA VAL A 77 8.76 -0.64 -3.15
C VAL A 77 7.35 -0.64 -3.75
N ALA A 78 7.21 -0.52 -5.07
CA ALA A 78 5.91 -0.61 -5.73
C ALA A 78 5.25 -1.98 -5.52
N MET A 79 6.04 -3.07 -5.51
CA MET A 79 5.54 -4.40 -5.19
C MET A 79 5.06 -4.50 -3.73
N VAL A 80 5.81 -3.95 -2.78
CA VAL A 80 5.39 -3.87 -1.36
C VAL A 80 4.07 -3.10 -1.25
N TYR A 81 3.95 -1.97 -1.94
CA TYR A 81 2.73 -1.16 -1.97
C TYR A 81 1.55 -1.94 -2.56
N LEU A 82 1.75 -2.60 -3.71
CA LEU A 82 0.73 -3.42 -4.36
C LEU A 82 0.22 -4.52 -3.42
N MET A 83 1.13 -5.28 -2.81
CA MET A 83 0.78 -6.35 -1.88
C MET A 83 0.06 -5.84 -0.64
N HIS A 84 0.42 -4.65 -0.16
CA HIS A 84 -0.27 -4.00 0.94
C HIS A 84 -1.71 -3.64 0.58
N ILE A 85 -1.96 -3.01 -0.57
CA ILE A 85 -3.31 -2.63 -1.00
C ILE A 85 -4.19 -3.87 -1.21
N LEU A 86 -3.65 -4.94 -1.79
CA LEU A 86 -4.38 -6.20 -1.94
C LEU A 86 -4.69 -6.84 -0.58
N GLY A 87 -3.74 -6.82 0.35
CA GLY A 87 -3.94 -7.26 1.73
C GLY A 87 -5.04 -6.47 2.45
N ALA A 88 -5.00 -5.15 2.35
CA ALA A 88 -6.02 -4.26 2.90
C ALA A 88 -7.41 -4.50 2.30
N ALA A 89 -7.49 -4.71 0.98
CA ALA A 89 -8.73 -5.05 0.29
C ALA A 89 -9.30 -6.40 0.75
N THR A 90 -8.45 -7.39 0.98
CA THR A 90 -8.85 -8.70 1.52
C THR A 90 -9.39 -8.57 2.94
N ILE A 91 -8.74 -7.80 3.81
CA ILE A 91 -9.21 -7.52 5.17
C ILE A 91 -10.57 -6.80 5.12
N MET A 92 -10.72 -5.80 4.23
CA MET A 92 -11.97 -5.07 4.03
C MET A 92 -13.11 -5.99 3.57
N GLY A 93 -12.82 -7.00 2.76
CA GLY A 93 -13.79 -8.02 2.29
C GLY A 93 -14.15 -9.09 3.33
N ALA A 94 -13.65 -9.01 4.56
CA ALA A 94 -13.96 -9.97 5.60
C ALA A 94 -15.47 -10.03 5.93
N ARG A 95 -15.90 -11.20 6.44
CA ARG A 95 -17.32 -11.43 6.78
C ARG A 95 -17.80 -10.40 7.82
N PRO A 96 -19.10 -10.01 7.79
CA PRO A 96 -19.66 -9.07 8.77
C PRO A 96 -19.42 -9.47 10.24
N SER A 97 -19.39 -10.76 10.54
CA SER A 97 -19.09 -11.27 11.89
C SER A 97 -17.68 -10.94 12.39
N ALA A 98 -16.75 -10.67 11.48
CA ALA A 98 -15.38 -10.27 11.82
C ALA A 98 -15.22 -8.75 11.96
N ALA A 99 -16.25 -7.95 11.70
CA ALA A 99 -16.19 -6.48 11.72
C ALA A 99 -15.58 -5.89 13.00
N PRO A 100 -15.89 -6.37 14.23
CA PRO A 100 -15.29 -5.85 15.44
C PRO A 100 -13.76 -5.98 15.50
N THR A 101 -13.21 -7.04 14.91
CA THR A 101 -11.76 -7.29 14.84
C THR A 101 -11.11 -6.53 13.70
N VAL A 102 -11.80 -6.44 12.57
CA VAL A 102 -11.27 -5.88 11.30
C VAL A 102 -11.26 -4.35 11.30
N ALA A 103 -12.30 -3.71 11.85
CA ALA A 103 -12.42 -2.25 11.80
C ALA A 103 -11.25 -1.48 12.44
N PRO A 104 -10.71 -1.89 13.60
CA PRO A 104 -9.51 -1.26 14.16
C PRO A 104 -8.29 -1.37 13.23
N ILE A 105 -8.09 -2.54 12.59
CA ILE A 105 -6.97 -2.78 11.67
C ILE A 105 -7.09 -1.84 10.46
N LEU A 106 -8.27 -1.73 9.87
CA LEU A 106 -8.50 -0.83 8.72
C LEU A 106 -8.23 0.64 9.08
N LYS A 107 -8.56 1.07 10.29
CA LYS A 107 -8.24 2.43 10.77
C LYS A 107 -6.73 2.65 10.89
N GLU A 108 -5.98 1.67 11.40
CA GLU A 108 -4.52 1.75 11.48
C GLU A 108 -3.87 1.77 10.09
N ILE A 109 -4.39 0.99 9.14
CA ILE A 109 -3.97 1.04 7.74
C ILE A 109 -4.23 2.43 7.15
N ALA A 110 -5.44 2.96 7.29
CA ALA A 110 -5.82 4.28 6.78
C ALA A 110 -4.96 5.40 7.38
N ALA A 111 -4.57 5.27 8.65
CA ALA A 111 -3.68 6.19 9.34
C ALA A 111 -2.18 6.01 8.99
N GLY A 112 -1.83 5.06 8.13
CA GLY A 112 -0.46 4.80 7.71
C GLY A 112 0.42 4.11 8.75
N ARG A 113 -0.17 3.49 9.77
CA ARG A 113 0.55 2.84 10.88
C ARG A 113 0.57 1.31 10.83
N HIS A 114 -0.10 0.72 9.85
CA HIS A 114 -0.15 -0.73 9.67
C HIS A 114 0.13 -1.09 8.22
N LEU A 115 1.11 -1.97 8.01
CA LEU A 115 1.42 -2.56 6.72
C LEU A 115 0.86 -3.99 6.67
N SER A 116 0.09 -4.29 5.64
CA SER A 116 -0.48 -5.63 5.39
C SER A 116 0.15 -6.27 4.17
N THR A 117 0.02 -7.57 4.06
CA THR A 117 0.40 -8.33 2.86
C THR A 117 -0.48 -9.56 2.72
N LEU A 118 -0.30 -10.30 1.62
CA LEU A 118 -0.95 -11.58 1.36
C LEU A 118 0.08 -12.68 1.23
N ALA A 119 -0.20 -13.84 1.80
CA ALA A 119 0.56 -15.07 1.61
C ALA A 119 -0.26 -16.01 0.70
N PHE A 120 0.05 -16.02 -0.59
CA PHE A 120 -0.65 -16.87 -1.57
C PHE A 120 -0.07 -18.25 -1.72
N SER A 121 1.22 -18.41 -1.42
CA SER A 121 1.98 -19.62 -1.67
C SER A 121 2.53 -20.15 -0.36
N GLU A 122 1.83 -21.12 0.22
CA GLU A 122 2.28 -21.82 1.42
C GLU A 122 2.56 -23.29 1.09
N ALA A 123 3.62 -23.85 1.70
CA ALA A 123 3.94 -25.25 1.55
C ALA A 123 2.78 -26.13 2.08
N GLY A 124 2.25 -27.02 1.25
CA GLY A 124 1.13 -27.89 1.61
C GLY A 124 -0.28 -27.33 1.32
N TRP A 125 -0.41 -26.13 0.80
CA TRP A 125 -1.70 -25.64 0.32
C TRP A 125 -2.02 -26.28 -1.05
N PRO A 126 -3.21 -26.88 -1.26
CA PRO A 126 -3.56 -27.42 -2.57
C PRO A 126 -3.59 -26.27 -3.59
N SER A 127 -2.80 -26.42 -4.65
CA SER A 127 -2.91 -25.55 -5.82
C SER A 127 -4.31 -25.70 -6.40
N ILE A 128 -5.06 -24.61 -6.39
CA ILE A 128 -6.39 -24.52 -7.03
C ILE A 128 -6.20 -24.51 -8.54
#